data_4062dc87f087639b30348dbfdb44adcd
#
_entry.id   4062dc87f087639b30348dbfdb44adcd
#
_cell.length_a   1.000
_cell.length_b   1.000
_cell.length_c   1.000
_cell.angle_alpha   90.00
_cell.angle_beta   90.00
_cell.angle_gamma   90.00
#
_symmetry.space_group_name_H-M   'P 1'
#
loop_
_entity.id
_entity.type
_entity.pdbx_description
1 polymer ?
#
loop_
_entity_poly.entity_id
_entity_poly.type
_entity_poly.pdbx_seq_one_letter_code
_entity_poly.pdbx_strand_id
1 'polypeptide(L)'
;MNLIKPSAEELSLLRADPLIWEQELDVRPPVAESIERAVGIRAGRVYWRSPHEHLMALELADLGRGRPSMATVYGMWDRFEPRPPEHEIDAALIELNLWVADVSDGLERADVAQVTGMLRPQTTWPQELVLRTPDERFANLPGFPYEPRYVEFEGLRMAYVEAGAGDPILLLHGEPTWGYLYRHMIPPLAGAGRVVVPDLIGFGRSDKPIPDNAYSMRSHVRWLAHFIEMLDLKRITLVCQDWGGVLGLRMLARMPERFERLVAMNTGIPDGRGLGEAFMMWRRLSQRQRELDFGMIRGAILKRTLSDAEAAAYGAPFPSVEYQTGALVFPRLVPIRPDHPGAYENRSAIEKLKMLSLPVLLPWSDQDPITGAWEGQLRSIFRNVAPPLTIHGAGHFLQEDSGAEIAEHILRWMK
;
A
#
# COMPACT_ATOMS: atom_id res chain seq x y z
N MET A 1 4.33 1.47 31.32
CA MET A 1 4.41 2.68 30.47
C MET A 1 4.01 3.90 31.28
N ASN A 2 4.87 4.90 31.37
CA ASN A 2 4.55 6.15 32.07
C ASN A 2 4.10 7.19 31.04
N LEU A 3 2.83 7.63 31.14
CA LEU A 3 2.32 8.70 30.29
C LEU A 3 2.98 10.03 30.65
N ILE A 4 3.36 10.80 29.65
CA ILE A 4 4.02 12.10 29.77
C ILE A 4 3.22 13.18 29.04
N LYS A 5 3.48 14.44 29.38
CA LYS A 5 3.02 15.60 28.63
C LYS A 5 4.27 16.20 27.95
N PRO A 6 4.41 16.06 26.62
CA PRO A 6 5.55 16.62 25.90
C PRO A 6 5.61 18.15 26.07
N SER A 7 6.82 18.71 26.02
CA SER A 7 7.01 20.14 26.01
C SER A 7 6.48 20.78 24.72
N ALA A 8 6.26 22.10 24.73
CA ALA A 8 5.86 22.83 23.54
C ALA A 8 6.92 22.76 22.43
N GLU A 9 8.20 22.65 22.80
CA GLU A 9 9.31 22.49 21.87
C GLU A 9 9.27 21.14 21.18
N GLU A 10 9.12 20.03 21.94
CA GLU A 10 8.95 18.68 21.40
C GLU A 10 7.74 18.61 20.47
N LEU A 11 6.59 19.17 20.86
CA LEU A 11 5.40 19.22 20.01
C LEU A 11 5.60 20.08 18.74
N SER A 12 6.45 21.10 18.82
CA SER A 12 6.82 21.92 17.65
C SER A 12 7.73 21.17 16.69
N LEU A 13 8.70 20.41 17.19
CA LEU A 13 9.53 19.51 16.41
C LEU A 13 8.69 18.45 15.70
N LEU A 14 7.69 17.89 16.39
CA LEU A 14 6.73 16.94 15.84
C LEU A 14 5.85 17.50 14.71
N ARG A 15 5.60 18.82 14.72
CA ARG A 15 4.84 19.52 13.68
C ARG A 15 5.70 19.93 12.49
N ALA A 16 7.00 20.11 12.70
CA ALA A 16 7.87 20.71 11.71
C ALA A 16 8.38 19.73 10.64
N ASP A 17 8.73 18.52 10.98
CA ASP A 17 9.12 17.41 10.08
C ASP A 17 9.76 16.22 10.84
N PRO A 18 9.05 15.50 11.69
CA PRO A 18 9.63 14.37 12.40
C PRO A 18 9.82 13.19 11.44
N LEU A 19 10.85 12.38 11.67
CA LEU A 19 10.88 11.03 11.16
C LEU A 19 9.88 10.22 11.99
N ILE A 20 8.79 9.78 11.37
CA ILE A 20 7.73 9.04 12.05
C ILE A 20 7.76 7.58 11.59
N TRP A 21 7.72 6.71 12.57
CA TRP A 21 7.27 5.34 12.41
C TRP A 21 5.83 5.26 12.92
N GLU A 22 4.94 4.67 12.14
CA GLU A 22 3.55 4.53 12.54
C GLU A 22 3.04 3.11 12.31
N GLN A 23 2.14 2.68 13.16
CA GLN A 23 1.38 1.45 13.00
C GLN A 23 -0.07 1.69 13.34
N GLU A 24 -0.97 1.44 12.39
CA GLU A 24 -2.41 1.47 12.60
C GLU A 24 -2.89 0.17 13.22
N LEU A 25 -3.85 0.29 14.14
CA LEU A 25 -4.47 -0.82 14.85
C LEU A 25 -5.99 -0.64 14.83
N ASP A 26 -6.71 -1.65 14.36
CA ASP A 26 -8.15 -1.74 14.62
C ASP A 26 -8.35 -2.30 16.03
N VAL A 27 -8.84 -1.45 16.92
CA VAL A 27 -9.04 -1.81 18.32
C VAL A 27 -10.51 -2.13 18.56
N ARG A 28 -10.82 -3.30 19.10
CA ARG A 28 -12.20 -3.65 19.46
C ARG A 28 -12.77 -2.68 20.50
N PRO A 29 -14.07 -2.34 20.42
CA PRO A 29 -14.68 -1.36 21.32
C PRO A 29 -14.36 -1.54 22.81
N PRO A 30 -14.42 -2.75 23.42
CA PRO A 30 -14.11 -2.92 24.83
C PRO A 30 -12.68 -2.53 25.22
N VAL A 31 -11.69 -2.81 24.34
CA VAL A 31 -10.29 -2.44 24.57
C VAL A 31 -10.10 -0.94 24.39
N ALA A 32 -10.71 -0.35 23.35
CA ALA A 32 -10.68 1.09 23.14
C ALA A 32 -11.26 1.86 24.33
N GLU A 33 -12.41 1.42 24.88
CA GLU A 33 -13.02 2.00 26.07
C GLU A 33 -12.13 1.89 27.31
N SER A 34 -11.38 0.80 27.44
CA SER A 34 -10.42 0.62 28.54
C SER A 34 -9.23 1.57 28.41
N ILE A 35 -8.70 1.74 27.22
CA ILE A 35 -7.64 2.71 26.92
C ILE A 35 -8.16 4.13 27.17
N GLU A 36 -9.35 4.49 26.66
CA GLU A 36 -9.98 5.79 26.86
C GLU A 36 -10.16 6.12 28.37
N ARG A 37 -10.62 5.16 29.17
CA ARG A 37 -10.73 5.31 30.62
C ARG A 37 -9.39 5.54 31.29
N ALA A 38 -8.36 4.80 30.89
CA ALA A 38 -7.03 4.89 31.48
C ALA A 38 -6.34 6.23 31.17
N VAL A 39 -6.55 6.77 29.97
CA VAL A 39 -5.90 8.03 29.52
C VAL A 39 -6.77 9.27 29.76
N GLY A 40 -8.05 9.10 30.05
CA GLY A 40 -8.99 10.21 30.33
C GLY A 40 -9.39 11.02 29.09
N ILE A 41 -9.15 10.51 27.88
CA ILE A 41 -9.51 11.15 26.61
C ILE A 41 -10.23 10.16 25.71
N ARG A 42 -11.25 10.62 24.98
CA ARG A 42 -12.03 9.82 24.04
C ARG A 42 -11.44 9.79 22.62
N ALA A 43 -10.78 10.85 22.25
CA ALA A 43 -10.04 10.97 21.00
C ALA A 43 -8.86 11.91 21.21
N GLY A 44 -7.73 11.62 20.54
CA GLY A 44 -6.51 12.42 20.67
C GLY A 44 -5.28 11.56 20.92
N ARG A 45 -4.19 12.23 21.27
CA ARG A 45 -2.88 11.59 21.47
C ARG A 45 -2.48 11.54 22.92
N VAL A 46 -1.94 10.39 23.33
CA VAL A 46 -1.17 10.23 24.57
C VAL A 46 0.27 9.90 24.22
N TYR A 47 1.19 10.33 25.07
CA TYR A 47 2.62 10.24 24.81
C TYR A 47 3.35 9.53 25.95
N TRP A 48 4.42 8.82 25.60
CA TRP A 48 5.34 8.22 26.56
C TRP A 48 6.75 8.19 25.99
N ARG A 49 7.75 7.89 26.82
CA ARG A 49 9.09 7.62 26.39
C ARG A 49 9.33 6.12 26.29
N SER A 50 9.94 5.70 25.20
CA SER A 50 10.45 4.33 25.09
C SER A 50 11.58 4.08 26.09
N PRO A 51 11.98 2.83 26.33
CA PRO A 51 13.15 2.53 27.17
C PRO A 51 14.45 3.22 26.70
N HIS A 52 14.53 3.63 25.45
CA HIS A 52 15.64 4.35 24.84
C HIS A 52 15.37 5.87 24.68
N GLU A 53 14.45 6.42 25.49
CA GLU A 53 14.10 7.85 25.54
C GLU A 53 13.44 8.44 24.27
N HIS A 54 13.11 7.64 23.26
CA HIS A 54 12.39 8.12 22.10
C HIS A 54 10.94 8.49 22.44
N LEU A 55 10.46 9.58 21.90
CA LEU A 55 9.07 10.00 22.10
C LEU A 55 8.14 9.12 21.27
N MET A 56 7.22 8.46 21.98
CA MET A 56 6.18 7.62 21.40
C MET A 56 4.83 8.26 21.61
N ALA A 57 3.91 8.03 20.70
CA ALA A 57 2.52 8.49 20.82
C ALA A 57 1.55 7.38 20.43
N LEU A 58 0.43 7.31 21.16
CA LEU A 58 -0.76 6.55 20.79
C LEU A 58 -1.87 7.55 20.47
N GLU A 59 -2.35 7.55 19.24
CA GLU A 59 -3.52 8.32 18.83
C GLU A 59 -4.76 7.44 18.80
N LEU A 60 -5.81 7.88 19.47
CA LEU A 60 -7.13 7.24 19.42
C LEU A 60 -8.04 8.09 18.51
N ALA A 61 -8.67 7.44 17.54
CA ALA A 61 -9.65 8.05 16.66
C ALA A 61 -11.03 7.41 16.88
N ASP A 62 -12.02 8.22 17.22
CA ASP A 62 -13.42 7.78 17.29
C ASP A 62 -13.99 7.71 15.86
N LEU A 63 -14.29 6.50 15.40
CA LEU A 63 -14.89 6.24 14.08
C LEU A 63 -16.42 6.30 14.11
N GLY A 64 -17.02 6.62 15.28
CA GLY A 64 -18.46 6.76 15.45
C GLY A 64 -19.16 5.50 16.00
N ARG A 65 -20.44 5.66 16.38
CA ARG A 65 -21.23 4.60 17.06
C ARG A 65 -21.24 3.27 16.28
N GLY A 66 -20.82 2.21 16.96
CA GLY A 66 -20.89 0.84 16.42
C GLY A 66 -19.75 0.44 15.48
N ARG A 67 -18.69 1.23 15.41
CA ARG A 67 -17.46 0.90 14.68
C ARG A 67 -16.28 0.72 15.63
N PRO A 68 -15.28 -0.11 15.28
CA PRO A 68 -14.06 -0.20 16.07
C PRO A 68 -13.37 1.16 16.09
N SER A 69 -12.82 1.53 17.24
CA SER A 69 -11.93 2.69 17.33
C SER A 69 -10.60 2.35 16.67
N MET A 70 -10.02 3.32 16.00
CA MET A 70 -8.70 3.16 15.39
C MET A 70 -7.65 3.69 16.36
N ALA A 71 -6.63 2.92 16.64
CA ALA A 71 -5.47 3.34 17.38
C ALA A 71 -4.25 3.37 16.46
N THR A 72 -3.52 4.46 16.45
CA THR A 72 -2.27 4.58 15.69
C THR A 72 -1.13 4.82 16.65
N VAL A 73 -0.11 3.99 16.55
CA VAL A 73 1.13 4.15 17.33
C VAL A 73 2.13 4.88 16.47
N TYR A 74 2.77 5.89 17.05
CA TYR A 74 3.84 6.66 16.43
C TYR A 74 5.12 6.52 17.24
N GLY A 75 6.23 6.27 16.56
CA GLY A 75 7.56 6.52 17.10
C GLY A 75 8.16 7.74 16.42
N MET A 76 8.71 8.65 17.19
CA MET A 76 9.19 9.94 16.71
C MET A 76 10.62 10.19 17.19
N TRP A 77 11.50 10.63 16.29
CA TRP A 77 12.88 11.00 16.61
C TRP A 77 13.32 12.21 15.78
N ASP A 78 14.37 12.84 16.22
CA ASP A 78 14.96 13.99 15.50
C ASP A 78 15.44 13.53 14.11
N ARG A 79 15.12 14.33 13.08
CA ARG A 79 15.57 14.07 11.70
C ARG A 79 17.09 14.08 11.51
N PHE A 80 17.83 14.62 12.46
CA PHE A 80 19.28 14.64 12.44
C PHE A 80 19.91 13.42 13.12
N GLU A 81 19.12 12.61 13.81
CA GLU A 81 19.56 11.35 14.40
C GLU A 81 19.27 10.19 13.44
N PRO A 82 20.11 9.15 13.44
CA PRO A 82 19.83 7.95 12.68
C PRO A 82 18.54 7.31 13.19
N ARG A 83 17.77 6.69 12.26
CA ARG A 83 16.58 5.92 12.63
C ARG A 83 16.91 4.94 13.75
N PRO A 84 16.10 4.86 14.83
CA PRO A 84 16.28 3.85 15.86
C PRO A 84 16.37 2.45 15.26
N PRO A 85 17.27 1.60 15.76
CA PRO A 85 17.29 0.20 15.38
C PRO A 85 15.95 -0.49 15.64
N GLU A 86 15.59 -1.48 14.85
CA GLU A 86 14.29 -2.15 14.96
C GLU A 86 14.01 -2.73 16.37
N HIS A 87 15.05 -3.25 17.04
CA HIS A 87 14.90 -3.80 18.40
C HIS A 87 14.52 -2.74 19.45
N GLU A 88 14.82 -1.47 19.24
CA GLU A 88 14.40 -0.38 20.14
C GLU A 88 12.92 -0.03 19.89
N ILE A 89 12.49 -0.06 18.65
CA ILE A 89 11.08 0.08 18.28
C ILE A 89 10.27 -1.09 18.87
N ASP A 90 10.81 -2.30 18.77
CA ASP A 90 10.20 -3.51 19.32
C ASP A 90 10.05 -3.43 20.85
N ALA A 91 11.08 -2.91 21.54
CA ALA A 91 11.02 -2.72 22.99
C ALA A 91 9.90 -1.74 23.41
N ALA A 92 9.75 -0.64 22.65
CA ALA A 92 8.66 0.33 22.89
C ALA A 92 7.27 -0.28 22.64
N LEU A 93 7.14 -1.15 21.64
CA LEU A 93 5.88 -1.86 21.35
C LEU A 93 5.55 -2.91 22.42
N ILE A 94 6.55 -3.61 22.94
CA ILE A 94 6.36 -4.57 24.06
C ILE A 94 5.85 -3.82 25.29
N GLU A 95 6.42 -2.66 25.59
CA GLU A 95 5.95 -1.83 26.72
C GLU A 95 4.50 -1.38 26.56
N LEU A 96 4.13 -0.94 25.35
CA LEU A 96 2.75 -0.59 25.05
C LEU A 96 1.81 -1.78 25.16
N ASN A 97 2.22 -2.97 24.69
CA ASN A 97 1.45 -4.20 24.82
C ASN A 97 1.15 -4.56 26.25
N LEU A 98 2.17 -4.49 27.13
CA LEU A 98 2.00 -4.77 28.55
C LEU A 98 1.05 -3.77 29.21
N TRP A 99 1.15 -2.50 28.84
CA TRP A 99 0.25 -1.47 29.35
C TRP A 99 -1.18 -1.65 28.87
N VAL A 100 -1.41 -1.98 27.58
CA VAL A 100 -2.75 -2.27 27.06
C VAL A 100 -3.37 -3.47 27.78
N ALA A 101 -2.58 -4.51 28.02
CA ALA A 101 -3.06 -5.68 28.79
C ALA A 101 -3.45 -5.29 30.22
N ASP A 102 -2.67 -4.46 30.90
CA ASP A 102 -2.92 -3.98 32.27
C ASP A 102 -4.20 -3.14 32.34
N VAL A 103 -4.37 -2.14 31.46
CA VAL A 103 -5.56 -1.28 31.48
C VAL A 103 -6.82 -1.98 30.98
N SER A 104 -6.67 -3.12 30.32
CA SER A 104 -7.77 -3.97 29.84
C SER A 104 -8.07 -5.15 30.77
N ASP A 105 -7.60 -5.10 32.01
CA ASP A 105 -7.87 -6.14 33.01
C ASP A 105 -9.38 -6.36 33.17
N GLY A 106 -9.77 -7.64 33.16
CA GLY A 106 -11.18 -8.05 33.22
C GLY A 106 -11.86 -8.23 31.86
N LEU A 107 -11.20 -7.92 30.75
CA LEU A 107 -11.68 -8.28 29.41
C LEU A 107 -11.34 -9.72 29.03
N GLU A 108 -12.06 -10.28 28.06
CA GLU A 108 -11.74 -11.59 27.53
C GLU A 108 -10.33 -11.62 26.94
N ARG A 109 -9.57 -12.68 27.25
CA ARG A 109 -8.18 -12.84 26.77
C ARG A 109 -8.06 -12.73 25.25
N ALA A 110 -9.09 -13.15 24.51
CA ALA A 110 -9.12 -13.06 23.05
C ALA A 110 -9.10 -11.60 22.56
N ASP A 111 -9.79 -10.68 23.25
CA ASP A 111 -9.86 -9.26 22.85
C ASP A 111 -8.53 -8.55 23.13
N VAL A 112 -7.91 -8.82 24.28
CA VAL A 112 -6.59 -8.27 24.63
C VAL A 112 -5.51 -8.86 23.73
N ALA A 113 -5.55 -10.18 23.48
CA ALA A 113 -4.57 -10.85 22.61
C ALA A 113 -4.59 -10.32 21.17
N GLN A 114 -5.73 -9.88 20.67
CA GLN A 114 -5.82 -9.29 19.35
C GLN A 114 -5.00 -7.99 19.25
N VAL A 115 -5.16 -7.07 20.20
CA VAL A 115 -4.40 -5.82 20.23
C VAL A 115 -2.91 -6.07 20.49
N THR A 116 -2.60 -6.89 21.48
CA THR A 116 -1.19 -7.21 21.82
C THR A 116 -0.50 -8.02 20.72
N GLY A 117 -1.24 -8.88 20.02
CA GLY A 117 -0.73 -9.59 18.84
C GLY A 117 -0.41 -8.66 17.67
N MET A 118 -1.19 -7.60 17.48
CA MET A 118 -0.99 -6.57 16.46
C MET A 118 0.27 -5.74 16.67
N LEU A 119 0.63 -5.46 17.93
CA LEU A 119 1.78 -4.63 18.29
C LEU A 119 3.11 -5.38 18.21
N ARG A 120 3.08 -6.72 18.23
CA ARG A 120 4.31 -7.50 18.05
C ARG A 120 4.75 -7.41 16.60
N PRO A 121 6.05 -7.17 16.33
CA PRO A 121 6.59 -7.43 15.02
C PRO A 121 6.27 -8.89 14.69
N GLN A 122 5.44 -9.10 13.70
CA GLN A 122 5.11 -10.45 13.29
C GLN A 122 6.28 -10.97 12.48
N THR A 123 7.14 -11.74 13.14
CA THR A 123 8.29 -12.39 12.49
C THR A 123 7.85 -13.54 11.58
N THR A 124 6.66 -14.10 11.83
CA THR A 124 6.08 -15.16 11.00
C THR A 124 4.56 -15.14 11.14
N TRP A 125 3.84 -15.13 10.03
CA TRP A 125 2.39 -15.21 10.00
C TRP A 125 1.92 -16.62 10.37
N PRO A 126 0.99 -16.78 11.37
CA PRO A 126 0.35 -18.06 11.62
C PRO A 126 -0.39 -18.53 10.36
N GLN A 127 -0.15 -19.76 9.93
CA GLN A 127 -0.72 -20.26 8.67
C GLN A 127 -2.25 -20.36 8.70
N GLU A 128 -2.85 -20.53 9.87
CA GLU A 128 -4.30 -20.51 10.09
C GLU A 128 -4.94 -19.14 9.86
N LEU A 129 -4.16 -18.07 9.86
CA LEU A 129 -4.60 -16.70 9.56
C LEU A 129 -4.28 -16.26 8.13
N VAL A 130 -3.86 -17.18 7.26
CA VAL A 130 -3.45 -16.89 5.89
C VAL A 130 -4.24 -17.75 4.91
N LEU A 131 -5.01 -17.11 4.03
CA LEU A 131 -5.70 -17.79 2.95
C LEU A 131 -4.81 -17.88 1.70
N ARG A 132 -4.93 -19.00 1.01
CA ARG A 132 -4.32 -19.27 -0.29
C ARG A 132 -5.40 -19.59 -1.29
N THR A 133 -5.52 -18.82 -2.34
CA THR A 133 -6.48 -19.13 -3.40
C THR A 133 -6.08 -20.43 -4.09
N PRO A 134 -7.02 -21.37 -4.24
CA PRO A 134 -6.75 -22.65 -4.92
C PRO A 134 -6.26 -22.44 -6.35
N ASP A 135 -5.25 -23.20 -6.77
CA ASP A 135 -4.60 -23.05 -8.09
C ASP A 135 -5.55 -23.27 -9.27
N GLU A 136 -6.56 -24.13 -9.11
CA GLU A 136 -7.59 -24.36 -10.12
C GLU A 136 -8.39 -23.12 -10.49
N ARG A 137 -8.45 -22.11 -9.62
CA ARG A 137 -9.10 -20.82 -9.91
C ARG A 137 -8.37 -20.02 -10.99
N PHE A 138 -7.11 -20.34 -11.21
CA PHE A 138 -6.25 -19.66 -12.20
C PHE A 138 -6.04 -20.48 -13.46
N ALA A 139 -6.76 -21.58 -13.61
CA ALA A 139 -6.70 -22.40 -14.80
C ALA A 139 -7.30 -21.65 -16.01
N ASN A 140 -6.64 -21.75 -17.16
CA ASN A 140 -7.14 -21.23 -18.44
C ASN A 140 -7.48 -19.73 -18.46
N LEU A 141 -6.69 -18.90 -17.77
CA LEU A 141 -6.86 -17.45 -17.78
C LEU A 141 -6.65 -16.88 -19.21
N PRO A 142 -7.61 -16.14 -19.78
CA PRO A 142 -7.50 -15.60 -21.12
C PRO A 142 -6.27 -14.69 -21.27
N GLY A 143 -5.38 -15.03 -22.21
CA GLY A 143 -4.18 -14.22 -22.51
C GLY A 143 -3.13 -14.14 -21.39
N PHE A 144 -3.16 -15.04 -20.38
CA PHE A 144 -2.23 -15.03 -19.26
C PHE A 144 -1.62 -16.42 -18.99
N PRO A 145 -0.79 -16.95 -19.91
CA PRO A 145 -0.23 -18.31 -19.82
C PRO A 145 1.05 -18.37 -18.96
N TYR A 146 1.15 -17.56 -17.92
CA TYR A 146 2.37 -17.46 -17.13
C TYR A 146 2.29 -18.32 -15.88
N GLU A 147 3.34 -19.12 -15.63
CA GLU A 147 3.47 -19.89 -14.42
C GLU A 147 3.89 -19.01 -13.24
N PRO A 148 3.25 -19.14 -12.06
CA PRO A 148 3.59 -18.36 -10.90
C PRO A 148 4.92 -18.81 -10.28
N ARG A 149 5.67 -17.85 -9.79
CA ARG A 149 6.80 -18.03 -8.88
C ARG A 149 6.50 -17.32 -7.57
N TYR A 150 7.24 -17.62 -6.53
CA TYR A 150 6.97 -17.10 -5.19
C TYR A 150 8.25 -16.61 -4.52
N VAL A 151 8.14 -15.50 -3.81
CA VAL A 151 9.09 -15.03 -2.80
C VAL A 151 8.40 -15.15 -1.45
N GLU A 152 9.09 -15.75 -0.48
CA GLU A 152 8.56 -15.94 0.87
C GLU A 152 9.16 -14.92 1.83
N PHE A 153 8.30 -14.33 2.66
CA PHE A 153 8.68 -13.39 3.70
C PHE A 153 7.72 -13.49 4.89
N GLU A 154 8.25 -13.69 6.07
CA GLU A 154 7.49 -13.76 7.32
C GLU A 154 6.34 -14.80 7.27
N GLY A 155 6.54 -15.91 6.55
CA GLY A 155 5.51 -16.95 6.38
C GLY A 155 4.43 -16.61 5.35
N LEU A 156 4.55 -15.49 4.63
CA LEU A 156 3.69 -15.13 3.50
C LEU A 156 4.44 -15.38 2.19
N ARG A 157 3.70 -15.83 1.18
CA ARG A 157 4.19 -15.97 -0.19
C ARG A 157 3.68 -14.81 -1.04
N MET A 158 4.58 -14.06 -1.65
CA MET A 158 4.25 -13.12 -2.70
C MET A 158 4.46 -13.80 -4.06
N ALA A 159 3.37 -13.97 -4.79
CA ALA A 159 3.41 -14.54 -6.13
C ALA A 159 3.90 -13.50 -7.15
N TYR A 160 4.57 -13.98 -8.19
CA TYR A 160 4.90 -13.16 -9.36
C TYR A 160 4.98 -14.03 -10.60
N VAL A 161 4.83 -13.40 -11.75
CA VAL A 161 5.15 -14.01 -13.04
C VAL A 161 6.29 -13.24 -13.69
N GLU A 162 7.05 -13.92 -14.56
CA GLU A 162 8.11 -13.28 -15.30
C GLU A 162 8.17 -13.74 -16.76
N ALA A 163 8.66 -12.86 -17.63
CA ALA A 163 8.88 -13.14 -19.05
C ALA A 163 10.06 -12.29 -19.58
N GLY A 164 10.76 -12.83 -20.58
CA GLY A 164 11.92 -12.14 -21.15
C GLY A 164 13.19 -12.30 -20.31
N ALA A 165 14.22 -11.54 -20.65
CA ALA A 165 15.54 -11.56 -20.02
C ALA A 165 16.22 -10.18 -20.11
N GLY A 166 17.18 -9.89 -19.25
CA GLY A 166 17.90 -8.61 -19.20
C GLY A 166 17.55 -7.78 -17.98
N ASP A 167 17.65 -6.45 -18.11
CA ASP A 167 17.32 -5.53 -17.03
C ASP A 167 15.83 -5.62 -16.64
N PRO A 168 15.50 -5.56 -15.36
CA PRO A 168 14.13 -5.77 -14.90
C PRO A 168 13.19 -4.63 -15.28
N ILE A 169 12.01 -5.00 -15.80
CA ILE A 169 10.85 -4.14 -15.97
C ILE A 169 9.81 -4.60 -14.95
N LEU A 170 9.67 -3.86 -13.86
CA LEU A 170 8.79 -4.20 -12.73
C LEU A 170 7.42 -3.57 -12.95
N LEU A 171 6.38 -4.39 -13.11
CA LEU A 171 5.00 -3.95 -13.32
C LEU A 171 4.19 -4.09 -12.02
N LEU A 172 3.76 -2.97 -11.45
CA LEU A 172 3.00 -2.95 -10.19
C LEU A 172 1.54 -2.58 -10.42
N HIS A 173 0.64 -3.52 -10.12
CA HIS A 173 -0.81 -3.34 -10.22
C HIS A 173 -1.39 -2.56 -9.03
N GLY A 174 -2.63 -2.11 -9.17
CA GLY A 174 -3.40 -1.45 -8.15
C GLY A 174 -4.63 -2.23 -7.66
N GLU A 175 -5.50 -1.56 -6.94
CA GLU A 175 -6.72 -2.09 -6.36
C GLU A 175 -7.92 -1.89 -7.34
N PRO A 176 -8.82 -2.85 -7.49
CA PRO A 176 -8.85 -4.22 -6.93
C PRO A 176 -8.30 -5.28 -7.89
N THR A 177 -7.31 -4.92 -8.69
CA THR A 177 -6.73 -5.77 -9.74
C THR A 177 -5.58 -6.64 -9.21
N TRP A 178 -4.92 -7.35 -10.13
CA TRP A 178 -3.73 -8.16 -9.87
C TRP A 178 -2.88 -8.24 -11.15
N GLY A 179 -1.80 -8.99 -11.17
CA GLY A 179 -0.88 -9.08 -12.31
C GLY A 179 -1.53 -9.32 -13.67
N TYR A 180 -2.72 -9.90 -13.71
CA TYR A 180 -3.53 -10.10 -14.90
C TYR A 180 -3.81 -8.82 -15.69
N LEU A 181 -3.89 -7.68 -15.02
CA LEU A 181 -4.08 -6.37 -15.62
C LEU A 181 -3.03 -6.05 -16.70
N TYR A 182 -1.81 -6.55 -16.51
CA TYR A 182 -0.67 -6.30 -17.40
C TYR A 182 -0.53 -7.28 -18.57
N ARG A 183 -1.46 -8.23 -18.76
CA ARG A 183 -1.32 -9.30 -19.76
C ARG A 183 -1.07 -8.81 -21.20
N HIS A 184 -1.61 -7.63 -21.56
CA HIS A 184 -1.40 -7.03 -22.86
C HIS A 184 -0.06 -6.28 -22.99
N MET A 185 0.59 -5.96 -21.87
CA MET A 185 1.87 -5.25 -21.84
C MET A 185 3.06 -6.23 -21.70
N ILE A 186 2.87 -7.37 -21.06
CA ILE A 186 3.95 -8.34 -20.82
C ILE A 186 4.62 -8.80 -22.15
N PRO A 187 3.89 -9.26 -23.19
CA PRO A 187 4.53 -9.80 -24.38
C PRO A 187 5.43 -8.79 -25.12
N PRO A 188 5.00 -7.53 -25.40
CA PRO A 188 5.87 -6.58 -26.06
C PRO A 188 7.05 -6.15 -25.20
N LEU A 189 6.87 -5.95 -23.88
CA LEU A 189 7.93 -5.53 -22.96
C LEU A 189 8.98 -6.63 -22.74
N ALA A 190 8.60 -7.89 -22.78
CA ALA A 190 9.50 -9.03 -22.63
C ALA A 190 10.57 -9.13 -23.72
N GLY A 191 10.36 -8.46 -24.86
CA GLY A 191 11.37 -8.31 -25.91
C GLY A 191 12.51 -7.31 -25.59
N ALA A 192 12.32 -6.46 -24.55
CA ALA A 192 13.27 -5.41 -24.17
C ALA A 192 13.92 -5.62 -22.81
N GLY A 193 13.39 -6.50 -21.98
CA GLY A 193 13.91 -6.74 -20.64
C GLY A 193 13.26 -7.95 -19.95
N ARG A 194 13.67 -8.19 -18.69
CA ARG A 194 13.04 -9.17 -17.81
C ARG A 194 11.82 -8.52 -17.17
N VAL A 195 10.65 -8.77 -17.71
CA VAL A 195 9.37 -8.32 -17.13
C VAL A 195 9.08 -9.12 -15.85
N VAL A 196 8.85 -8.44 -14.75
CA VAL A 196 8.51 -9.03 -13.45
C VAL A 196 7.20 -8.40 -12.96
N VAL A 197 6.20 -9.24 -12.69
CA VAL A 197 4.84 -8.79 -12.34
C VAL A 197 4.43 -9.46 -11.03
N PRO A 198 4.68 -8.86 -9.87
CA PRO A 198 4.19 -9.39 -8.61
C PRO A 198 2.69 -9.15 -8.44
N ASP A 199 2.03 -10.08 -7.76
CA ASP A 199 0.76 -9.87 -7.11
C ASP A 199 1.01 -9.34 -5.70
N LEU A 200 0.47 -8.19 -5.34
CA LEU A 200 0.60 -7.67 -3.98
C LEU A 200 0.00 -8.64 -2.96
N ILE A 201 0.53 -8.69 -1.73
CA ILE A 201 -0.07 -9.48 -0.64
C ILE A 201 -1.53 -9.05 -0.48
N GLY A 202 -2.45 -10.03 -0.43
CA GLY A 202 -3.89 -9.80 -0.43
C GLY A 202 -4.54 -9.88 -1.81
N PHE A 203 -3.75 -10.00 -2.89
CA PHE A 203 -4.23 -9.99 -4.28
C PHE A 203 -3.69 -11.19 -5.07
N GLY A 204 -4.27 -11.40 -6.25
CA GLY A 204 -3.81 -12.41 -7.20
C GLY A 204 -3.56 -13.78 -6.58
N ARG A 205 -2.43 -14.37 -6.91
CA ARG A 205 -1.97 -15.65 -6.37
C ARG A 205 -1.18 -15.51 -5.06
N SER A 206 -0.93 -14.28 -4.58
CA SER A 206 -0.26 -14.03 -3.31
C SER A 206 -1.13 -14.44 -2.13
N ASP A 207 -0.48 -14.74 -1.02
CA ASP A 207 -1.13 -15.07 0.24
C ASP A 207 -2.00 -13.90 0.73
N LYS A 208 -3.08 -14.22 1.44
CA LYS A 208 -4.10 -13.28 1.90
C LYS A 208 -4.30 -13.42 3.41
N PRO A 209 -3.58 -12.63 4.21
CA PRO A 209 -3.87 -12.51 5.64
C PRO A 209 -5.35 -12.20 5.89
N ILE A 210 -5.99 -12.93 6.81
CA ILE A 210 -7.40 -12.75 7.14
C ILE A 210 -7.63 -11.44 7.92
N PRO A 211 -6.80 -11.10 8.94
CA PRO A 211 -7.01 -9.88 9.71
C PRO A 211 -6.77 -8.63 8.85
N ASP A 212 -7.72 -7.70 8.87
CA ASP A 212 -7.65 -6.46 8.07
C ASP A 212 -6.50 -5.53 8.51
N ASN A 213 -6.10 -5.58 9.78
CA ASN A 213 -4.94 -4.87 10.32
C ASN A 213 -3.56 -5.42 9.85
N ALA A 214 -3.54 -6.58 9.18
CA ALA A 214 -2.36 -7.03 8.45
C ALA A 214 -1.97 -6.05 7.34
N TYR A 215 -2.97 -5.38 6.78
CA TYR A 215 -2.83 -4.50 5.64
C TYR A 215 -2.68 -3.05 6.08
N SER A 216 -1.49 -2.56 5.97
CA SER A 216 -1.16 -1.14 6.15
C SER A 216 -0.24 -0.68 5.03
N MET A 217 -0.12 0.63 4.84
CA MET A 217 0.86 1.19 3.91
C MET A 217 2.27 0.67 4.24
N ARG A 218 2.60 0.58 5.52
CA ARG A 218 3.90 0.09 6.00
C ARG A 218 4.14 -1.38 5.66
N SER A 219 3.14 -2.26 5.91
CA SER A 219 3.29 -3.69 5.58
C SER A 219 3.50 -3.89 4.08
N HIS A 220 2.73 -3.22 3.22
CA HIS A 220 2.91 -3.31 1.77
C HIS A 220 4.27 -2.79 1.32
N VAL A 221 4.73 -1.66 1.87
CA VAL A 221 6.08 -1.13 1.60
C VAL A 221 7.16 -2.12 2.01
N ARG A 222 7.03 -2.76 3.17
CA ARG A 222 7.97 -3.76 3.66
C ARG A 222 7.98 -5.02 2.80
N TRP A 223 6.82 -5.55 2.46
CA TRP A 223 6.69 -6.73 1.60
C TRP A 223 7.27 -6.49 0.21
N LEU A 224 6.97 -5.34 -0.39
CA LEU A 224 7.48 -5.01 -1.71
C LEU A 224 9.00 -4.73 -1.69
N ALA A 225 9.53 -4.09 -0.64
CA ALA A 225 10.97 -3.89 -0.48
C ALA A 225 11.69 -5.24 -0.41
N HIS A 226 11.19 -6.15 0.44
CA HIS A 226 11.73 -7.50 0.55
C HIS A 226 11.68 -8.26 -0.78
N PHE A 227 10.59 -8.17 -1.52
CA PHE A 227 10.45 -8.76 -2.85
C PHE A 227 11.55 -8.27 -3.81
N ILE A 228 11.79 -6.96 -3.86
CA ILE A 228 12.84 -6.35 -4.69
C ILE A 228 14.24 -6.82 -4.27
N GLU A 229 14.48 -6.91 -2.96
CA GLU A 229 15.76 -7.35 -2.38
C GLU A 229 16.04 -8.83 -2.62
N MET A 230 15.05 -9.71 -2.39
CA MET A 230 15.19 -11.15 -2.58
C MET A 230 15.44 -11.56 -4.02
N LEU A 231 14.86 -10.86 -4.98
CA LEU A 231 15.13 -11.06 -6.40
C LEU A 231 16.36 -10.28 -6.89
N ASP A 232 17.03 -9.55 -6.00
CA ASP A 232 18.17 -8.65 -6.26
C ASP A 232 17.92 -7.76 -7.50
N LEU A 233 16.72 -7.21 -7.64
CA LEU A 233 16.38 -6.37 -8.77
C LEU A 233 17.18 -5.06 -8.72
N LYS A 234 17.88 -4.76 -9.80
CA LYS A 234 18.71 -3.56 -10.00
C LYS A 234 18.46 -3.01 -11.40
N ARG A 235 18.73 -1.72 -11.61
CA ARG A 235 18.47 -1.04 -12.89
C ARG A 235 17.01 -1.17 -13.33
N ILE A 236 16.10 -1.11 -12.36
CA ILE A 236 14.68 -1.34 -12.56
C ILE A 236 14.08 -0.22 -13.43
N THR A 237 13.38 -0.60 -14.49
CA THR A 237 12.36 0.25 -15.11
C THR A 237 11.05 -0.06 -14.36
N LEU A 238 10.62 0.87 -13.51
CA LEU A 238 9.36 0.75 -12.79
C LEU A 238 8.21 1.18 -13.68
N VAL A 239 7.21 0.33 -13.84
CA VAL A 239 5.93 0.61 -14.52
C VAL A 239 4.81 0.37 -13.53
N CYS A 240 4.04 1.39 -13.19
CA CYS A 240 3.08 1.30 -12.11
C CYS A 240 1.82 2.11 -12.37
N GLN A 241 0.72 1.68 -11.77
CA GLN A 241 -0.60 2.31 -11.88
C GLN A 241 -1.33 2.20 -10.54
N ASP A 242 -2.19 3.17 -10.21
CA ASP A 242 -3.03 3.19 -9.02
C ASP A 242 -2.21 2.93 -7.73
N TRP A 243 -2.58 1.98 -6.89
CA TRP A 243 -1.82 1.57 -5.70
C TRP A 243 -0.41 1.07 -6.01
N GLY A 244 -0.22 0.42 -7.15
CA GLY A 244 1.12 0.05 -7.61
C GLY A 244 2.02 1.27 -7.77
N GLY A 245 1.44 2.43 -8.14
CA GLY A 245 2.16 3.71 -8.19
C GLY A 245 2.42 4.28 -6.80
N VAL A 246 1.42 4.30 -5.92
CA VAL A 246 1.61 4.77 -4.53
C VAL A 246 2.75 4.02 -3.84
N LEU A 247 2.76 2.69 -3.96
CA LEU A 247 3.82 1.84 -3.37
C LEU A 247 5.14 1.96 -4.14
N GLY A 248 5.09 1.96 -5.47
CA GLY A 248 6.27 2.06 -6.33
C GLY A 248 7.03 3.37 -6.15
N LEU A 249 6.34 4.50 -6.02
CA LEU A 249 6.94 5.80 -5.72
C LEU A 249 7.59 5.81 -4.33
N ARG A 250 7.02 5.13 -3.35
CA ARG A 250 7.67 4.93 -2.04
C ARG A 250 8.92 4.07 -2.15
N MET A 251 8.91 3.01 -2.99
CA MET A 251 10.11 2.21 -3.25
C MET A 251 11.21 3.03 -3.91
N LEU A 252 10.83 3.81 -4.92
CA LEU A 252 11.75 4.72 -5.60
C LEU A 252 12.38 5.74 -4.63
N ALA A 253 11.62 6.28 -3.67
CA ALA A 253 12.14 7.18 -2.65
C ALA A 253 12.97 6.48 -1.56
N ARG A 254 12.75 5.17 -1.33
CA ARG A 254 13.40 4.37 -0.29
C ARG A 254 14.74 3.79 -0.75
N MET A 255 14.82 3.30 -1.98
CA MET A 255 15.98 2.62 -2.56
C MET A 255 16.28 3.10 -3.99
N PRO A 256 16.48 4.43 -4.19
CA PRO A 256 16.59 5.04 -5.52
C PRO A 256 17.70 4.43 -6.38
N GLU A 257 18.76 3.91 -5.76
CA GLU A 257 19.90 3.27 -6.42
C GLU A 257 19.55 2.00 -7.21
N ARG A 258 18.38 1.42 -6.94
CA ARG A 258 17.91 0.22 -7.65
C ARG A 258 17.12 0.57 -8.92
N PHE A 259 16.71 1.82 -9.10
CA PHE A 259 15.84 2.23 -10.20
C PHE A 259 16.56 3.07 -11.23
N GLU A 260 16.30 2.79 -12.50
CA GLU A 260 16.88 3.50 -13.62
C GLU A 260 15.86 4.39 -14.35
N ARG A 261 14.58 3.96 -14.41
CA ARG A 261 13.49 4.67 -15.08
C ARG A 261 12.18 4.51 -14.34
N LEU A 262 11.29 5.49 -14.50
CA LEU A 262 9.92 5.45 -13.99
C LEU A 262 8.93 5.64 -15.14
N VAL A 263 7.95 4.74 -15.21
CA VAL A 263 6.69 4.90 -15.96
C VAL A 263 5.54 4.87 -14.98
N ALA A 264 4.90 6.00 -14.74
CA ALA A 264 3.76 6.08 -13.84
C ALA A 264 2.50 6.44 -14.61
N MET A 265 1.44 5.66 -14.40
CA MET A 265 0.18 5.73 -15.16
C MET A 265 -0.98 5.86 -14.18
N ASN A 266 -1.87 6.83 -14.38
CA ASN A 266 -3.10 6.97 -13.56
C ASN A 266 -2.86 6.68 -12.08
N THR A 267 -1.96 7.43 -11.46
CA THR A 267 -1.54 7.24 -10.07
C THR A 267 -1.04 8.55 -9.45
N GLY A 268 -0.67 8.51 -8.19
CA GLY A 268 -0.09 9.65 -7.49
C GLY A 268 0.54 9.23 -6.16
N ILE A 269 0.91 10.23 -5.38
CA ILE A 269 1.41 10.05 -4.03
C ILE A 269 0.56 10.92 -3.08
N PRO A 270 -0.59 10.41 -2.62
CA PRO A 270 -1.55 11.19 -1.84
C PRO A 270 -0.95 11.60 -0.48
N ASP A 271 -0.96 12.89 -0.20
CA ASP A 271 -0.47 13.48 1.06
C ASP A 271 -1.60 14.02 1.95
N GLY A 272 -2.82 13.62 1.66
CA GLY A 272 -4.04 14.07 2.34
C GLY A 272 -4.65 15.36 1.76
N ARG A 273 -4.19 15.79 0.56
CA ARG A 273 -4.67 16.98 -0.15
C ARG A 273 -5.09 16.62 -1.57
N GLY A 274 -6.01 17.40 -2.14
CA GLY A 274 -6.35 17.33 -3.56
C GLY A 274 -7.02 16.03 -4.02
N LEU A 275 -7.66 15.29 -3.12
CA LEU A 275 -8.40 14.07 -3.46
C LEU A 275 -9.72 14.47 -4.14
N GLY A 276 -9.95 13.94 -5.34
CA GLY A 276 -11.16 14.19 -6.12
C GLY A 276 -12.42 13.56 -5.52
N GLU A 277 -13.59 14.11 -5.89
CA GLU A 277 -14.89 13.59 -5.43
C GLU A 277 -15.12 12.13 -5.83
N ALA A 278 -14.67 11.73 -7.02
CA ALA A 278 -14.82 10.36 -7.51
C ALA A 278 -14.07 9.36 -6.60
N PHE A 279 -12.83 9.67 -6.20
CA PHE A 279 -12.11 8.86 -5.22
C PHE A 279 -12.83 8.83 -3.86
N MET A 280 -13.27 9.99 -3.36
CA MET A 280 -13.99 10.06 -2.09
C MET A 280 -15.32 9.30 -2.11
N MET A 281 -16.00 9.26 -3.26
CA MET A 281 -17.19 8.44 -3.46
C MET A 281 -16.84 6.96 -3.47
N TRP A 282 -15.81 6.55 -4.23
CA TRP A 282 -15.30 5.18 -4.23
C TRP A 282 -14.93 4.71 -2.82
N ARG A 283 -14.16 5.51 -2.07
CA ARG A 283 -13.79 5.20 -0.69
C ARG A 283 -15.01 5.02 0.22
N ARG A 284 -16.05 5.85 0.10
CA ARG A 284 -17.29 5.70 0.87
C ARG A 284 -18.08 4.45 0.48
N LEU A 285 -18.11 4.12 -0.79
CA LEU A 285 -18.81 2.92 -1.28
C LEU A 285 -18.08 1.65 -0.81
N SER A 286 -16.77 1.57 -0.98
CA SER A 286 -15.97 0.41 -0.57
C SER A 286 -16.07 0.14 0.94
N GLN A 287 -16.18 1.18 1.78
CA GLN A 287 -16.36 1.02 3.22
C GLN A 287 -17.76 0.53 3.63
N ARG A 288 -18.76 0.65 2.76
CA ARG A 288 -20.13 0.18 3.01
C ARG A 288 -20.36 -1.22 2.48
N GLN A 289 -19.58 -1.65 1.54
CA GLN A 289 -19.66 -2.98 0.94
C GLN A 289 -19.03 -4.00 1.88
N ARG A 290 -19.69 -5.14 2.06
CA ARG A 290 -19.13 -6.32 2.74
C ARG A 290 -18.38 -7.20 1.76
N GLU A 291 -18.68 -7.08 0.49
CA GLU A 291 -18.14 -7.85 -0.61
C GLU A 291 -17.96 -6.94 -1.83
N LEU A 292 -16.84 -7.07 -2.52
CA LEU A 292 -16.57 -6.36 -3.77
C LEU A 292 -17.15 -7.15 -4.95
N ASP A 293 -17.87 -6.46 -5.79
CA ASP A 293 -18.25 -6.97 -7.11
C ASP A 293 -17.13 -6.64 -8.12
N PHE A 294 -16.31 -7.62 -8.47
CA PHE A 294 -15.25 -7.45 -9.47
C PHE A 294 -15.78 -7.18 -10.89
N GLY A 295 -17.06 -7.40 -11.13
CA GLY A 295 -17.73 -6.98 -12.37
C GLY A 295 -17.70 -5.46 -12.60
N MET A 296 -17.53 -4.67 -11.52
CA MET A 296 -17.40 -3.21 -11.63
C MET A 296 -16.17 -2.76 -12.45
N ILE A 297 -15.13 -3.59 -12.57
CA ILE A 297 -13.95 -3.32 -13.41
C ILE A 297 -14.38 -3.04 -14.85
N ARG A 298 -15.43 -3.70 -15.36
CA ARG A 298 -16.00 -3.43 -16.70
C ARG A 298 -16.43 -1.96 -16.89
N GLY A 299 -16.94 -1.32 -15.85
CA GLY A 299 -17.38 0.08 -15.90
C GLY A 299 -16.24 1.10 -15.93
N ALA A 300 -15.03 0.67 -15.58
CA ALA A 300 -13.83 1.51 -15.57
C ALA A 300 -12.92 1.30 -16.80
N ILE A 301 -13.34 0.44 -17.75
CA ILE A 301 -12.71 0.16 -19.05
C ILE A 301 -13.60 0.74 -20.13
N LEU A 302 -13.10 1.60 -20.97
CA LEU A 302 -13.90 2.44 -21.86
C LEU A 302 -13.71 2.15 -23.35
N LYS A 303 -12.51 1.69 -23.78
CA LYS A 303 -12.19 1.44 -25.20
C LYS A 303 -12.55 0.03 -25.69
N ARG A 304 -12.70 -0.89 -24.77
CA ARG A 304 -13.05 -2.29 -25.09
C ARG A 304 -14.06 -2.87 -24.11
N THR A 305 -14.69 -3.94 -24.51
CA THR A 305 -15.58 -4.72 -23.64
C THR A 305 -14.84 -5.99 -23.24
N LEU A 306 -14.76 -6.26 -21.93
CA LEU A 306 -14.25 -7.55 -21.43
C LEU A 306 -15.26 -8.66 -21.76
N SER A 307 -14.75 -9.78 -22.27
CA SER A 307 -15.51 -11.03 -22.30
C SER A 307 -15.86 -11.49 -20.88
N ASP A 308 -16.83 -12.39 -20.75
CA ASP A 308 -17.18 -12.95 -19.44
C ASP A 308 -16.01 -13.70 -18.80
N ALA A 309 -15.19 -14.39 -19.60
CA ALA A 309 -14.01 -15.06 -19.12
C ALA A 309 -12.92 -14.11 -18.61
N GLU A 310 -12.69 -12.96 -19.30
CA GLU A 310 -11.75 -11.94 -18.85
C GLU A 310 -12.25 -11.24 -17.57
N ALA A 311 -13.54 -10.94 -17.49
CA ALA A 311 -14.12 -10.35 -16.27
C ALA A 311 -14.04 -11.33 -15.08
N ALA A 312 -14.33 -12.61 -15.31
CA ALA A 312 -14.21 -13.65 -14.30
C ALA A 312 -12.77 -13.84 -13.81
N ALA A 313 -11.76 -13.60 -14.68
CA ALA A 313 -10.35 -13.69 -14.31
C ALA A 313 -9.95 -12.66 -13.23
N TYR A 314 -10.60 -11.49 -13.17
CA TYR A 314 -10.38 -10.52 -12.10
C TYR A 314 -10.91 -11.00 -10.74
N GLY A 315 -12.01 -11.77 -10.74
CA GLY A 315 -12.57 -12.40 -9.55
C GLY A 315 -11.91 -13.72 -9.15
N ALA A 316 -11.05 -14.29 -10.01
CA ALA A 316 -10.40 -15.58 -9.75
C ALA A 316 -9.68 -15.65 -8.40
N PRO A 317 -8.94 -14.60 -7.95
CA PRO A 317 -8.24 -14.61 -6.67
C PRO A 317 -9.15 -14.66 -5.43
N PHE A 318 -10.45 -14.40 -5.57
CA PHE A 318 -11.36 -14.09 -4.48
C PHE A 318 -12.58 -15.02 -4.47
N PRO A 319 -12.41 -16.30 -4.09
CA PRO A 319 -13.51 -17.29 -4.11
C PRO A 319 -14.63 -17.00 -3.10
N SER A 320 -14.32 -16.25 -2.05
CA SER A 320 -15.29 -15.79 -1.04
C SER A 320 -14.85 -14.46 -0.42
N VAL A 321 -15.70 -13.86 0.42
CA VAL A 321 -15.48 -12.55 1.02
C VAL A 321 -14.23 -12.47 1.89
N GLU A 322 -13.88 -13.56 2.56
CA GLU A 322 -12.68 -13.63 3.42
C GLU A 322 -11.37 -13.42 2.63
N TYR A 323 -11.38 -13.75 1.34
CA TYR A 323 -10.24 -13.52 0.45
C TYR A 323 -10.12 -12.05 -0.01
N GLN A 324 -11.14 -11.23 0.21
CA GLN A 324 -11.22 -9.85 -0.27
C GLN A 324 -10.69 -8.83 0.74
N THR A 325 -10.22 -9.26 1.92
CA THR A 325 -9.82 -8.34 3.00
C THR A 325 -8.82 -7.29 2.51
N GLY A 326 -7.78 -7.69 1.78
CA GLY A 326 -6.77 -6.76 1.25
C GLY A 326 -7.39 -5.68 0.34
N ALA A 327 -8.27 -6.09 -0.60
CA ALA A 327 -8.92 -5.16 -1.51
C ALA A 327 -9.89 -4.20 -0.79
N LEU A 328 -10.66 -4.69 0.19
CA LEU A 328 -11.57 -3.86 0.99
C LEU A 328 -10.84 -2.84 1.88
N VAL A 329 -9.61 -3.15 2.28
CA VAL A 329 -8.80 -2.27 3.14
C VAL A 329 -8.13 -1.14 2.35
N PHE A 330 -7.65 -1.38 1.15
CA PHE A 330 -6.84 -0.43 0.39
C PHE A 330 -7.43 0.99 0.29
N PRO A 331 -8.70 1.20 -0.06
CA PRO A 331 -9.26 2.55 -0.12
C PRO A 331 -9.20 3.30 1.22
N ARG A 332 -9.17 2.57 2.36
CA ARG A 332 -9.06 3.16 3.70
C ARG A 332 -7.65 3.67 4.01
N LEU A 333 -6.63 3.03 3.44
CA LEU A 333 -5.22 3.36 3.67
C LEU A 333 -4.77 4.64 2.94
N VAL A 334 -5.56 5.14 1.98
CA VAL A 334 -5.22 6.40 1.29
C VAL A 334 -5.38 7.57 2.26
N PRO A 335 -4.34 8.38 2.50
CA PRO A 335 -4.44 9.55 3.34
C PRO A 335 -5.43 10.57 2.76
N ILE A 336 -6.50 10.90 3.51
CA ILE A 336 -7.54 11.86 3.11
C ILE A 336 -7.41 13.22 3.78
N ARG A 337 -6.48 13.35 4.73
CA ARG A 337 -6.14 14.60 5.42
C ARG A 337 -4.64 14.64 5.66
N PRO A 338 -4.04 15.84 5.78
CA PRO A 338 -2.60 15.96 6.01
C PRO A 338 -2.09 15.33 7.31
N ASP A 339 -2.97 15.14 8.29
CA ASP A 339 -2.71 14.49 9.58
C ASP A 339 -3.09 12.99 9.59
N HIS A 340 -3.60 12.45 8.47
CA HIS A 340 -3.91 11.03 8.35
C HIS A 340 -2.61 10.21 8.30
N PRO A 341 -2.61 8.99 8.90
CA PRO A 341 -1.51 8.05 8.77
C PRO A 341 -1.04 7.89 7.32
N GLY A 342 0.27 7.78 7.12
CA GLY A 342 0.88 7.66 5.80
C GLY A 342 1.03 8.98 5.02
N ALA A 343 0.29 10.06 5.36
CA ALA A 343 0.41 11.35 4.69
C ALA A 343 1.79 11.97 4.87
N TYR A 344 2.34 11.87 6.08
CA TYR A 344 3.66 12.37 6.40
C TYR A 344 4.76 11.64 5.61
N GLU A 345 4.73 10.30 5.64
CA GLU A 345 5.69 9.48 4.89
C GLU A 345 5.60 9.76 3.38
N ASN A 346 4.39 10.01 2.85
CA ASN A 346 4.22 10.41 1.46
C ASN A 346 4.85 11.78 1.20
N ARG A 347 4.70 12.78 2.10
CA ARG A 347 5.40 14.06 1.97
C ARG A 347 6.91 13.89 2.01
N SER A 348 7.43 13.10 2.96
CA SER A 348 8.85 12.79 3.02
C SER A 348 9.36 12.11 1.74
N ALA A 349 8.58 11.17 1.19
CA ALA A 349 8.90 10.54 -0.08
C ALA A 349 8.90 11.56 -1.24
N ILE A 350 7.93 12.46 -1.30
CA ILE A 350 7.87 13.54 -2.30
C ILE A 350 9.16 14.36 -2.29
N GLU A 351 9.65 14.77 -1.12
CA GLU A 351 10.89 15.56 -1.03
C GLU A 351 12.11 14.79 -1.54
N LYS A 352 12.20 13.49 -1.28
CA LYS A 352 13.25 12.63 -1.84
C LYS A 352 13.12 12.47 -3.36
N LEU A 353 11.90 12.26 -3.86
CA LEU A 353 11.62 12.12 -5.30
C LEU A 353 12.02 13.38 -6.09
N LYS A 354 11.82 14.57 -5.54
CA LYS A 354 12.25 15.85 -6.14
C LYS A 354 13.75 15.93 -6.37
N MET A 355 14.55 15.16 -5.63
CA MET A 355 16.01 15.15 -5.78
C MET A 355 16.50 14.21 -6.87
N LEU A 356 15.64 13.33 -7.38
CA LEU A 356 15.98 12.36 -8.40
C LEU A 356 16.02 12.98 -9.79
N SER A 357 16.94 12.46 -10.61
CA SER A 357 17.12 12.90 -12.02
C SER A 357 16.85 11.79 -13.04
N LEU A 358 16.35 10.63 -12.58
CA LEU A 358 16.03 9.52 -13.48
C LEU A 358 14.97 9.95 -14.52
N PRO A 359 14.97 9.35 -15.73
CA PRO A 359 13.95 9.59 -16.73
C PRO A 359 12.56 9.13 -16.24
N VAL A 360 11.53 9.95 -16.52
CA VAL A 360 10.13 9.69 -16.15
C VAL A 360 9.23 9.82 -17.37
N LEU A 361 8.40 8.81 -17.61
CA LEU A 361 7.31 8.81 -18.58
C LEU A 361 5.97 8.72 -17.85
N LEU A 362 5.03 9.59 -18.23
CA LEU A 362 3.70 9.63 -17.64
C LEU A 362 2.64 9.40 -18.75
N PRO A 363 2.32 8.15 -19.12
CA PRO A 363 1.15 7.84 -19.93
C PRO A 363 -0.10 8.06 -19.08
N TRP A 364 -0.98 8.96 -19.53
CA TRP A 364 -2.15 9.34 -18.74
C TRP A 364 -3.42 9.23 -19.57
N SER A 365 -4.46 8.61 -19.04
CA SER A 365 -5.76 8.55 -19.71
C SER A 365 -6.55 9.84 -19.52
N ASP A 366 -7.31 10.23 -20.55
CA ASP A 366 -8.13 11.44 -20.53
C ASP A 366 -9.53 11.24 -19.94
N GLN A 367 -9.92 9.99 -19.60
CA GLN A 367 -11.22 9.64 -19.07
C GLN A 367 -11.17 9.02 -17.66
N ASP A 368 -10.04 9.14 -16.93
CA ASP A 368 -9.95 8.62 -15.57
C ASP A 368 -10.53 9.62 -14.54
N PRO A 369 -11.68 9.32 -13.91
CA PRO A 369 -12.26 10.20 -12.91
C PRO A 369 -11.58 10.10 -11.54
N ILE A 370 -10.78 9.07 -11.29
CA ILE A 370 -10.18 8.76 -9.98
C ILE A 370 -8.88 9.51 -9.78
N THR A 371 -7.94 9.34 -10.71
CA THR A 371 -6.57 9.89 -10.61
C THR A 371 -6.25 10.90 -11.70
N GLY A 372 -7.19 11.22 -12.58
CA GLY A 372 -6.95 12.10 -13.74
C GLY A 372 -6.29 13.44 -13.39
N ALA A 373 -6.64 14.03 -12.24
CA ALA A 373 -6.08 15.30 -11.78
C ALA A 373 -4.65 15.21 -11.22
N TRP A 374 -4.07 14.01 -11.04
CA TRP A 374 -2.79 13.82 -10.34
C TRP A 374 -1.56 13.84 -11.25
N GLU A 375 -1.72 13.81 -12.57
CA GLU A 375 -0.61 13.96 -13.51
C GLU A 375 0.22 15.23 -13.20
N GLY A 376 -0.47 16.35 -12.98
CA GLY A 376 0.16 17.62 -12.65
C GLY A 376 1.02 17.57 -11.37
N GLN A 377 0.57 16.81 -10.36
CA GLN A 377 1.36 16.58 -9.15
C GLN A 377 2.67 15.86 -9.50
N LEU A 378 2.62 14.73 -10.20
CA LEU A 378 3.82 13.97 -10.55
C LEU A 378 4.78 14.79 -11.43
N ARG A 379 4.26 15.55 -12.42
CA ARG A 379 5.08 16.46 -13.23
C ARG A 379 5.80 17.50 -12.41
N SER A 380 5.19 17.99 -11.32
CA SER A 380 5.81 18.98 -10.42
C SER A 380 6.89 18.39 -9.51
N ILE A 381 6.86 17.09 -9.27
CA ILE A 381 7.80 16.37 -8.40
C ILE A 381 9.10 16.06 -9.15
N PHE A 382 9.01 15.52 -10.37
CA PHE A 382 10.17 15.03 -11.09
C PHE A 382 10.79 16.07 -12.03
N ARG A 383 12.11 16.06 -12.16
CA ARG A 383 12.89 17.01 -12.98
C ARG A 383 13.01 16.59 -14.44
N ASN A 384 13.05 15.30 -14.71
CA ASN A 384 13.32 14.75 -16.04
C ASN A 384 12.09 13.98 -16.56
N VAL A 385 11.00 14.72 -16.82
CA VAL A 385 9.73 14.17 -17.28
C VAL A 385 9.63 14.32 -18.78
N ALA A 386 9.33 13.23 -19.47
CA ALA A 386 9.03 13.23 -20.91
C ALA A 386 7.83 14.15 -21.24
N PRO A 387 7.71 14.62 -22.49
CA PRO A 387 6.51 15.35 -22.92
C PRO A 387 5.21 14.61 -22.57
N PRO A 388 4.09 15.32 -22.40
CA PRO A 388 2.80 14.70 -22.10
C PRO A 388 2.45 13.59 -23.10
N LEU A 389 2.00 12.45 -22.57
CA LEU A 389 1.54 11.32 -23.35
C LEU A 389 0.11 10.97 -22.91
N THR A 390 -0.87 11.45 -23.68
CA THR A 390 -2.28 11.17 -23.42
C THR A 390 -2.72 9.88 -24.12
N ILE A 391 -3.34 8.98 -23.34
CA ILE A 391 -3.97 7.76 -23.85
C ILE A 391 -5.46 8.06 -24.04
N HIS A 392 -5.81 8.46 -25.26
CA HIS A 392 -7.16 8.95 -25.58
C HIS A 392 -8.25 7.89 -25.45
N GLY A 393 -9.35 8.29 -24.82
CA GLY A 393 -10.55 7.47 -24.62
C GLY A 393 -10.39 6.34 -23.60
N ALA A 394 -9.23 6.23 -22.96
CA ALA A 394 -8.98 5.22 -21.94
C ALA A 394 -9.52 5.66 -20.56
N GLY A 395 -10.00 4.71 -19.77
CA GLY A 395 -10.47 4.90 -18.41
C GLY A 395 -9.37 4.72 -17.36
N HIS A 396 -9.77 4.38 -16.14
CA HIS A 396 -8.84 4.19 -15.02
C HIS A 396 -7.87 3.02 -15.26
N PHE A 397 -8.35 1.89 -15.79
CA PHE A 397 -7.53 0.73 -16.13
C PHE A 397 -7.03 0.80 -17.58
N LEU A 398 -6.21 1.82 -17.86
CA LEU A 398 -5.71 2.10 -19.21
C LEU A 398 -4.88 0.94 -19.81
N GLN A 399 -4.37 0.02 -19.00
CA GLN A 399 -3.69 -1.19 -19.45
C GLN A 399 -4.66 -2.16 -20.16
N GLU A 400 -5.93 -2.17 -19.77
CA GLU A 400 -6.98 -2.91 -20.46
C GLU A 400 -7.37 -2.23 -21.76
N ASP A 401 -7.52 -0.91 -21.72
CA ASP A 401 -7.95 -0.12 -22.86
C ASP A 401 -6.90 -0.05 -23.97
N SER A 402 -5.64 0.10 -23.60
CA SER A 402 -4.54 0.43 -24.54
C SER A 402 -3.20 -0.21 -24.16
N GLY A 403 -3.18 -1.36 -23.48
CA GLY A 403 -1.94 -1.94 -22.93
C GLY A 403 -0.84 -2.15 -23.96
N ALA A 404 -1.15 -2.67 -25.16
CA ALA A 404 -0.17 -2.86 -26.22
C ALA A 404 0.38 -1.52 -26.75
N GLU A 405 -0.48 -0.52 -26.97
CA GLU A 405 -0.11 0.84 -27.37
C GLU A 405 0.82 1.50 -26.36
N ILE A 406 0.49 1.40 -25.07
CA ILE A 406 1.31 1.93 -23.96
C ILE A 406 2.68 1.25 -23.94
N ALA A 407 2.72 -0.08 -24.07
CA ALA A 407 3.98 -0.81 -24.11
C ALA A 407 4.88 -0.37 -25.28
N GLU A 408 4.31 -0.12 -26.46
CA GLU A 408 5.06 0.44 -27.60
C GLU A 408 5.60 1.84 -27.30
N HIS A 409 4.83 2.70 -26.63
CA HIS A 409 5.32 4.02 -26.21
C HIS A 409 6.49 3.89 -25.23
N ILE A 410 6.40 3.00 -24.26
CA ILE A 410 7.48 2.70 -23.30
C ILE A 410 8.72 2.25 -24.04
N LEU A 411 8.60 1.29 -24.97
CA LEU A 411 9.72 0.76 -25.75
C LEU A 411 10.39 1.82 -26.62
N ARG A 412 9.64 2.74 -27.22
CA ARG A 412 10.21 3.87 -27.97
C ARG A 412 10.96 4.84 -27.06
N TRP A 413 10.43 5.10 -25.89
CA TRP A 413 11.03 6.02 -24.91
C TRP A 413 12.27 5.44 -24.23
N MET A 414 12.37 4.12 -24.06
CA MET A 414 13.53 3.44 -23.47
C MET A 414 14.78 3.42 -24.40
N LYS A 415 14.60 3.64 -25.70
CA LYS A 415 15.71 3.72 -26.70
C LYS A 415 16.44 5.06 -26.58
#